data_6d4afbecb4c9b9f64757a0f1e980425a
#
_entry.id   6d4afbecb4c9b9f64757a0f1e980425a
#
_cell.length_a   1.000
_cell.length_b   1.000
_cell.length_c   1.000
_cell.angle_alpha   90.00
_cell.angle_beta   90.00
_cell.angle_gamma   90.00
#
_symmetry.space_group_name_H-M   'P 1'
#
loop_
_entity.id
_entity.type
_entity.pdbx_description
1 polymer ?
#
loop_
_entity_poly.entity_id
_entity_poly.type
_entity_poly.pdbx_seq_one_letter_code
_entity_poly.pdbx_strand_id
1 'polypeptide(L)'
;MRLPESVGLLVDIVAVPSPTGHEEDAARMLADRLPRFGWETSHLDGAGSVIATRGNGDKELVLLSHIDTVPGGPKLFVNEERIEGRGSVDAKSPCCALAVGGGAVEVPEDWRITFVAAVGEEIDSR
;
A
#
# COMPACT_ATOMS: atom_id res chain seq x y z
N MET A 1 20.93 7.93 -8.74
CA MET A 1 19.79 7.29 -9.41
C MET A 1 18.51 8.00 -8.99
N ARG A 2 17.76 8.43 -9.97
CA ARG A 2 16.51 9.13 -9.70
C ARG A 2 15.32 8.25 -10.09
N LEU A 3 14.47 7.92 -9.12
CA LEU A 3 13.32 7.04 -9.34
C LEU A 3 12.03 7.86 -9.50
N PRO A 4 11.08 7.41 -10.33
CA PRO A 4 9.72 7.96 -10.30
C PRO A 4 9.15 7.91 -8.88
N GLU A 5 8.28 8.85 -8.54
CA GLU A 5 7.69 8.94 -7.19
C GLU A 5 6.95 7.65 -6.81
N SER A 6 6.26 7.02 -7.76
CA SER A 6 5.57 5.75 -7.53
C SER A 6 6.53 4.61 -7.17
N VAL A 7 7.68 4.55 -7.82
CA VAL A 7 8.71 3.56 -7.51
C VAL A 7 9.38 3.89 -6.17
N GLY A 8 9.59 5.17 -5.90
CA GLY A 8 10.10 5.64 -4.59
C GLY A 8 9.20 5.21 -3.44
N LEU A 9 7.88 5.26 -3.61
CA LEU A 9 6.94 4.77 -2.62
C LEU A 9 7.18 3.28 -2.32
N LEU A 10 7.30 2.44 -3.36
CA LEU A 10 7.56 1.02 -3.19
C LEU A 10 8.88 0.76 -2.46
N VAL A 11 9.96 1.45 -2.86
CA VAL A 11 11.27 1.32 -2.20
C VAL A 11 11.15 1.65 -0.72
N ASP A 12 10.49 2.75 -0.38
CA ASP A 12 10.36 3.20 1.00
C ASP A 12 9.53 2.21 1.84
N ILE A 13 8.45 1.66 1.29
CA ILE A 13 7.62 0.68 2.00
C ILE A 13 8.36 -0.65 2.16
N VAL A 14 9.11 -1.10 1.15
CA VAL A 14 9.93 -2.32 1.28
C VAL A 14 11.01 -2.14 2.34
N ALA A 15 11.56 -0.93 2.45
CA ALA A 15 12.60 -0.61 3.43
C ALA A 15 12.11 -0.67 4.89
N VAL A 16 10.80 -0.54 5.13
CA VAL A 16 10.23 -0.61 6.49
C VAL A 16 9.73 -2.03 6.74
N PRO A 17 10.41 -2.82 7.60
CA PRO A 17 9.94 -4.17 7.92
C PRO A 17 8.52 -4.15 8.49
N SER A 18 7.69 -5.07 8.01
CA SER A 18 6.30 -5.18 8.46
C SER A 18 5.86 -6.64 8.62
N PRO A 19 6.60 -7.45 9.40
CA PRO A 19 6.15 -8.82 9.66
C PRO A 19 4.82 -8.79 10.41
N THR A 20 4.01 -9.82 10.20
CA THR A 20 2.67 -9.90 10.79
C THR A 20 2.71 -9.63 12.31
N GLY A 21 1.87 -8.72 12.76
CA GLY A 21 1.84 -8.24 14.14
C GLY A 21 2.70 -7.00 14.40
N HIS A 22 3.51 -6.58 13.43
CA HIS A 22 4.42 -5.42 13.55
C HIS A 22 4.33 -4.54 12.30
N GLU A 23 3.12 -4.29 11.83
CA GLU A 23 2.89 -3.56 10.57
C GLU A 23 2.76 -2.05 10.76
N GLU A 24 2.67 -1.56 11.98
CA GLU A 24 2.27 -0.18 12.27
C GLU A 24 3.10 0.88 11.54
N ASP A 25 4.43 0.75 11.55
CA ASP A 25 5.30 1.78 10.94
C ASP A 25 5.11 1.83 9.42
N ALA A 26 5.02 0.69 8.77
CA ALA A 26 4.78 0.63 7.32
C ALA A 26 3.39 1.16 6.98
N ALA A 27 2.38 0.80 7.77
CA ALA A 27 1.01 1.26 7.57
C ALA A 27 0.90 2.77 7.73
N ARG A 28 1.52 3.35 8.76
CA ARG A 28 1.54 4.80 8.95
C ARG A 28 2.24 5.53 7.81
N MET A 29 3.38 5.00 7.36
CA MET A 29 4.09 5.59 6.23
C MET A 29 3.22 5.60 4.98
N LEU A 30 2.58 4.47 4.67
CA LEU A 30 1.70 4.38 3.51
C LEU A 30 0.52 5.35 3.63
N ALA A 31 -0.15 5.36 4.78
CA ALA A 31 -1.28 6.27 4.99
C ALA A 31 -0.89 7.74 4.81
N ASP A 32 0.29 8.13 5.28
CA ASP A 32 0.79 9.50 5.16
C ASP A 32 1.13 9.88 3.71
N ARG A 33 1.49 8.89 2.89
CA ARG A 33 1.89 9.13 1.49
C ARG A 33 0.72 9.16 0.51
N LEU A 34 -0.39 8.47 0.80
CA LEU A 34 -1.49 8.29 -0.13
C LEU A 34 -2.13 9.59 -0.64
N PRO A 35 -2.28 10.66 0.17
CA PRO A 35 -2.83 11.92 -0.36
C PRO A 35 -2.03 12.49 -1.54
N ARG A 36 -0.72 12.26 -1.57
CA ARG A 36 0.14 12.71 -2.67
C ARG A 36 -0.12 11.99 -3.99
N PHE A 37 -0.82 10.85 -3.93
CA PHE A 37 -1.17 10.03 -5.10
C PHE A 37 -2.63 10.18 -5.51
N GLY A 38 -3.34 11.17 -4.95
CA GLY A 38 -4.71 11.50 -5.37
C GLY A 38 -5.81 11.03 -4.43
N TRP A 39 -5.49 10.38 -3.32
CA TRP A 39 -6.49 9.92 -2.37
C TRP A 39 -7.02 11.08 -1.51
N GLU A 40 -8.35 11.14 -1.37
CA GLU A 40 -9.03 12.23 -0.65
C GLU A 40 -9.03 12.00 0.85
N THR A 41 -9.15 10.74 1.27
CA THR A 41 -9.00 10.35 2.68
C THR A 41 -7.96 9.25 2.80
N SER A 42 -7.27 9.19 3.93
CA SER A 42 -6.30 8.15 4.21
C SER A 42 -6.09 8.06 5.72
N HIS A 43 -6.31 6.89 6.29
CA HIS A 43 -6.19 6.68 7.74
C HIS A 43 -5.96 5.20 8.05
N LEU A 44 -5.65 4.90 9.30
CA LEU A 44 -5.62 3.53 9.82
C LEU A 44 -6.95 3.22 10.50
N ASP A 45 -7.48 2.01 10.27
CA ASP A 45 -8.65 1.55 10.98
C ASP A 45 -8.30 0.97 12.36
N GLY A 46 -9.30 0.43 13.08
CA GLY A 46 -9.08 -0.13 14.42
C GLY A 46 -8.18 -1.36 14.47
N ALA A 47 -7.99 -2.06 13.35
CA ALA A 47 -7.09 -3.19 13.25
C ALA A 47 -5.67 -2.79 12.84
N GLY A 48 -5.48 -1.54 12.38
CA GLY A 48 -4.21 -1.03 11.88
C GLY A 48 -4.06 -1.13 10.36
N SER A 49 -5.11 -1.53 9.65
CA SER A 49 -5.11 -1.53 8.18
C SER A 49 -5.22 -0.12 7.63
N VAL A 50 -4.61 0.12 6.46
CA VAL A 50 -4.71 1.41 5.78
C VAL A 50 -6.00 1.44 4.95
N ILE A 51 -6.78 2.49 5.14
CA ILE A 51 -8.02 2.72 4.39
C ILE A 51 -7.92 4.09 3.72
N ALA A 52 -8.10 4.13 2.41
CA ALA A 52 -8.11 5.38 1.65
C ALA A 52 -9.30 5.39 0.69
N THR A 53 -9.88 6.57 0.46
CA THR A 53 -11.06 6.69 -0.39
C THR A 53 -10.95 7.85 -1.36
N ARG A 54 -11.65 7.70 -2.50
CA ARG A 54 -11.86 8.74 -3.51
C ARG A 54 -13.28 8.64 -4.04
N GLY A 55 -13.90 9.80 -4.27
CA GLY A 55 -15.28 9.86 -4.72
C GLY A 55 -16.27 9.65 -3.59
N ASN A 56 -17.54 9.83 -3.89
CA ASN A 56 -18.62 9.72 -2.88
C ASN A 56 -19.92 9.15 -3.47
N GLY A 57 -19.81 8.41 -4.58
CA GLY A 57 -20.95 7.77 -5.21
C GLY A 57 -21.45 6.56 -4.42
N ASP A 58 -22.61 6.07 -4.84
CA ASP A 58 -23.25 4.91 -4.18
C ASP A 58 -22.63 3.58 -4.56
N LYS A 59 -21.96 3.52 -5.72
CA LYS A 59 -21.27 2.31 -6.18
C LYS A 59 -19.83 2.33 -5.66
N GLU A 60 -19.37 1.20 -5.16
CA GLU A 60 -18.04 1.11 -4.57
C GLU A 60 -17.18 0.07 -5.29
N LEU A 61 -15.96 0.48 -5.64
CA LEU A 61 -14.89 -0.43 -6.04
C LEU A 61 -13.89 -0.50 -4.91
N VAL A 62 -13.62 -1.72 -4.41
CA VAL A 62 -12.62 -1.95 -3.37
C VAL A 62 -11.37 -2.54 -4.00
N LEU A 63 -10.23 -1.89 -3.78
CA LEU A 63 -8.90 -2.36 -4.17
C LEU A 63 -8.23 -2.89 -2.91
N LEU A 64 -8.10 -4.20 -2.80
CA LEU A 64 -7.64 -4.85 -1.58
C LEU A 64 -6.28 -5.52 -1.80
N SER A 65 -5.33 -5.19 -0.95
CA SER A 65 -4.06 -5.89 -0.82
C SER A 65 -3.68 -5.97 0.66
N HIS A 66 -2.48 -6.47 0.97
CA HIS A 66 -2.00 -6.50 2.34
C HIS A 66 -0.60 -5.88 2.43
N ILE A 67 -0.24 -5.44 3.64
CA ILE A 67 1.04 -4.76 3.89
C ILE A 67 1.98 -5.60 4.75
N ASP A 68 1.44 -6.62 5.44
CA ASP A 68 2.28 -7.50 6.24
C ASP A 68 3.04 -8.50 5.38
N THR A 69 4.15 -8.96 5.91
CA THR A 69 5.01 -9.97 5.27
C THR A 69 5.31 -11.09 6.24
N VAL A 70 5.76 -12.23 5.71
CA VAL A 70 6.47 -13.19 6.55
C VAL A 70 7.79 -12.57 7.00
N PRO A 71 8.34 -12.99 8.16
CA PRO A 71 9.58 -12.39 8.67
C PRO A 71 10.81 -12.80 7.88
N GLY A 72 11.90 -12.03 8.05
CA GLY A 72 13.20 -12.31 7.43
C GLY A 72 13.26 -11.91 5.96
N GLY A 73 14.14 -12.55 5.22
CA GLY A 73 14.27 -12.36 3.78
C GLY A 73 15.50 -11.54 3.41
N PRO A 74 15.66 -11.27 2.11
CA PRO A 74 16.82 -10.55 1.61
C PRO A 74 16.84 -9.10 2.08
N LYS A 75 18.03 -8.54 2.18
CA LYS A 75 18.21 -7.10 2.42
C LYS A 75 17.69 -6.31 1.23
N LEU A 76 17.23 -5.09 1.50
CA LEU A 76 16.82 -4.18 0.46
C LEU A 76 17.99 -3.93 -0.50
N PHE A 77 17.75 -4.15 -1.80
CA PHE A 77 18.65 -3.82 -2.87
C PHE A 77 17.86 -3.14 -3.98
N VAL A 78 18.35 -2.01 -4.46
CA VAL A 78 17.67 -1.22 -5.49
C VAL A 78 18.67 -0.80 -6.55
N ASN A 79 18.34 -1.03 -7.81
CA ASN A 79 19.02 -0.41 -8.95
C ASN A 79 17.98 -0.02 -10.01
N GLU A 80 18.43 0.36 -11.20
CA GLU A 80 17.54 0.79 -12.28
C GLU A 80 16.65 -0.33 -12.84
N GLU A 81 17.01 -1.60 -12.58
CA GLU A 81 16.34 -2.76 -13.17
C GLU A 81 15.46 -3.53 -12.18
N ARG A 82 15.79 -3.50 -10.86
CA ARG A 82 15.08 -4.33 -9.89
C ARG A 82 15.13 -3.78 -8.46
N ILE A 83 14.16 -4.26 -7.69
CA ILE A 83 14.06 -4.03 -6.25
C ILE A 83 14.00 -5.41 -5.59
N GLU A 84 14.92 -5.68 -4.67
CA GLU A 84 14.94 -6.91 -3.87
C GLU A 84 14.68 -6.55 -2.41
N GLY A 85 13.91 -7.38 -1.72
CA GLY A 85 13.60 -7.19 -0.31
C GLY A 85 12.36 -7.97 0.09
N ARG A 86 12.19 -8.21 1.38
CA ARG A 86 11.00 -8.87 1.89
C ARG A 86 9.77 -8.03 1.59
N GLY A 87 8.78 -8.62 0.93
CA GLY A 87 7.56 -7.94 0.52
C GLY A 87 7.65 -7.25 -0.85
N SER A 88 8.80 -7.25 -1.53
CA SER A 88 8.93 -6.61 -2.84
C SER A 88 7.99 -7.21 -3.89
N VAL A 89 7.58 -8.47 -3.71
CA VAL A 89 6.62 -9.16 -4.56
C VAL A 89 5.33 -9.45 -3.80
N ASP A 90 5.43 -10.00 -2.60
CA ASP A 90 4.28 -10.40 -1.79
C ASP A 90 4.24 -9.59 -0.48
N ALA A 91 3.46 -8.54 -0.44
CA ALA A 91 2.60 -8.03 -1.52
C ALA A 91 2.74 -6.50 -1.65
N LYS A 92 3.90 -5.92 -1.24
CA LYS A 92 4.09 -4.45 -1.26
C LYS A 92 4.07 -3.90 -2.69
N SER A 93 4.55 -4.67 -3.68
CA SER A 93 4.49 -4.25 -5.07
C SER A 93 3.05 -4.17 -5.59
N PRO A 94 2.21 -5.22 -5.52
CA PRO A 94 0.81 -5.06 -5.92
C PRO A 94 0.05 -4.06 -5.05
N CYS A 95 0.37 -3.96 -3.76
CA CYS A 95 -0.24 -2.97 -2.87
C CYS A 95 0.03 -1.54 -3.37
N CYS A 96 1.28 -1.22 -3.68
CA CYS A 96 1.65 0.10 -4.21
C CYS A 96 1.07 0.34 -5.60
N ALA A 97 1.01 -0.69 -6.44
CA ALA A 97 0.40 -0.59 -7.76
C ALA A 97 -1.08 -0.20 -7.68
N LEU A 98 -1.83 -0.83 -6.78
CA LEU A 98 -3.24 -0.48 -6.54
C LEU A 98 -3.38 0.94 -5.97
N ALA A 99 -2.51 1.32 -5.03
CA ALA A 99 -2.54 2.65 -4.42
C ALA A 99 -2.27 3.75 -5.45
N VAL A 100 -1.23 3.57 -6.27
CA VAL A 100 -0.86 4.56 -7.29
C VAL A 100 -1.87 4.58 -8.44
N GLY A 101 -2.24 3.41 -8.95
CA GLY A 101 -3.21 3.31 -10.05
C GLY A 101 -4.59 3.79 -9.64
N GLY A 102 -5.08 3.37 -8.47
CA GLY A 102 -6.36 3.81 -7.95
C GLY A 102 -6.42 5.30 -7.64
N GLY A 103 -5.28 5.88 -7.27
CA GLY A 103 -5.16 7.32 -7.03
C GLY A 103 -5.13 8.15 -8.31
N ALA A 104 -4.74 7.56 -9.43
CA ALA A 104 -4.55 8.26 -10.71
C ALA A 104 -5.77 8.21 -11.63
N VAL A 105 -6.67 7.24 -11.47
CA VAL A 105 -7.81 7.10 -12.37
C VAL A 105 -8.86 8.17 -12.10
N GLU A 106 -9.64 8.50 -13.12
CA GLU A 106 -10.80 9.36 -12.96
C GLU A 106 -11.94 8.55 -12.34
N VAL A 107 -12.55 9.08 -11.27
CA VAL A 107 -13.65 8.41 -10.57
C VAL A 107 -14.97 8.92 -11.14
N PRO A 108 -15.80 8.04 -11.76
CA PRO A 108 -17.12 8.46 -12.21
C PRO A 108 -17.99 8.99 -11.06
N GLU A 109 -18.92 9.89 -11.36
CA GLU A 109 -19.72 10.61 -10.37
C GLU A 109 -20.51 9.68 -9.44
N ASP A 110 -20.99 8.55 -9.94
CA ASP A 110 -21.78 7.60 -9.16
C ASP A 110 -20.96 6.53 -8.46
N TRP A 111 -19.61 6.65 -8.48
CA TRP A 111 -18.67 5.69 -7.90
C TRP A 111 -17.89 6.26 -6.73
N ARG A 112 -17.42 5.36 -5.91
CA ARG A 112 -16.40 5.58 -4.88
C ARG A 112 -15.35 4.47 -5.01
N ILE A 113 -14.08 4.83 -4.88
CA ILE A 113 -12.98 3.86 -4.83
C ILE A 113 -12.45 3.82 -3.40
N THR A 114 -12.34 2.63 -2.84
CA THR A 114 -11.75 2.40 -1.52
C THR A 114 -10.53 1.50 -1.69
N PHE A 115 -9.38 1.97 -1.22
CA PHE A 115 -8.16 1.18 -1.17
C PHE A 115 -7.94 0.68 0.25
N VAL A 116 -7.60 -0.60 0.38
CA VAL A 116 -7.31 -1.24 1.66
C VAL A 116 -5.96 -1.95 1.58
N ALA A 117 -5.03 -1.56 2.45
CA ALA A 117 -3.81 -2.33 2.71
C ALA A 117 -4.01 -3.02 4.05
N ALA A 118 -4.39 -4.29 4.00
CA ALA A 118 -4.76 -5.06 5.17
C ALA A 118 -3.54 -5.49 5.98
N VAL A 119 -3.74 -5.70 7.27
CA VAL A 119 -2.76 -6.32 8.17
C VAL A 119 -3.16 -7.76 8.47
N GLY A 120 -2.19 -8.59 8.87
CA GLY A 120 -2.46 -9.94 9.38
C GLY A 120 -2.77 -11.00 8.32
N GLU A 121 -2.53 -10.74 7.04
CA GLU A 121 -2.88 -11.68 5.97
C GLU A 121 -2.04 -12.97 6.02
N GLU A 122 -0.75 -12.83 6.29
CA GLU A 122 0.20 -13.94 6.14
C GLU A 122 0.09 -15.01 7.23
N ILE A 123 -0.43 -14.65 8.41
CA ILE A 123 -0.53 -15.58 9.55
C ILE A 123 -1.96 -15.69 10.04
N ASP A 124 -2.71 -14.60 10.05
CA ASP A 124 -4.06 -14.54 10.58
C ASP A 124 -4.93 -13.62 9.74
N SER A 125 -5.49 -14.17 8.69
CA SER A 125 -6.30 -13.42 7.72
C SER A 125 -7.80 -13.37 8.08
N ARG A 126 -8.11 -13.46 9.36
CA ARG A 126 -9.49 -13.42 9.86
C ARG A 126 -10.15 -12.06 9.74
#